data_4c62eba5efafe597c4207e4768c8cb46
#
_entry.id   4c62eba5efafe597c4207e4768c8cb46
#
_cell.length_a   1.000
_cell.length_b   1.000
_cell.length_c   1.000
_cell.angle_alpha   90.00
_cell.angle_beta   90.00
_cell.angle_gamma   90.00
#
_symmetry.space_group_name_H-M   'P 1'
#
loop_
_entity.id
_entity.type
_entity.pdbx_description
1 polymer ?
#
loop_
_entity_poly.entity_id
_entity_poly.type
_entity_poly.pdbx_seq_one_letter_code
_entity_poly.pdbx_strand_id
1 'polypeptide(L)'
;NILKATPLEKFEGEHFEDLTQSIPQNMRQVVLEVTENCNLRCDYCIYQNSFSGFRDFSPRSMSEETAIKAIDYILKNSYRDEIYVGFYGGEPLLKFDLIKKCVSYALENRGEKKVTFSMTTNGVLMTEEKAEYFASIPEFSLMFSIDGDEKTHNEHRKLENGRGSFELSLKGFQNALKAYGDRRKMISVSTVVSPPYT
;
A
#
# COMPACT_ATOMS: atom_id res chain seq x y z
N ASN A 1 21.88 -42.56 16.45
CA ASN A 1 20.73 -41.63 16.34
C ASN A 1 20.99 -40.27 17.01
N ILE A 2 22.15 -39.71 16.73
CA ILE A 2 22.58 -38.41 17.29
C ILE A 2 21.90 -37.22 16.60
N LEU A 3 21.14 -37.43 15.52
CA LEU A 3 20.51 -36.38 14.72
C LEU A 3 18.95 -36.38 14.74
N LYS A 4 18.34 -37.08 15.68
CA LYS A 4 16.91 -36.85 15.92
C LYS A 4 16.77 -35.58 16.74
N ALA A 5 16.26 -34.53 16.11
CA ALA A 5 15.82 -33.35 16.84
C ALA A 5 14.85 -33.78 17.94
N THR A 6 15.04 -33.28 19.15
CA THR A 6 14.08 -33.40 20.23
C THR A 6 12.71 -32.96 19.66
N PRO A 7 11.63 -33.70 19.87
CA PRO A 7 10.31 -33.23 19.50
C PRO A 7 10.14 -31.81 20.07
N LEU A 8 9.71 -30.88 19.23
CA LEU A 8 9.39 -29.53 19.69
C LEU A 8 8.35 -29.69 20.83
N GLU A 9 8.70 -29.20 22.01
CA GLU A 9 7.74 -29.06 23.09
C GLU A 9 6.57 -28.24 22.56
N LYS A 10 5.36 -28.67 22.88
CA LYS A 10 4.16 -27.96 22.50
C LYS A 10 4.19 -26.58 23.18
N PHE A 11 4.16 -25.51 22.39
CA PHE A 11 4.00 -24.18 22.94
C PHE A 11 2.64 -24.09 23.62
N GLU A 12 2.63 -23.84 24.92
CA GLU A 12 1.44 -23.67 25.73
C GLU A 12 1.36 -22.23 26.23
N GLY A 13 0.17 -21.69 26.38
CA GLY A 13 -0.09 -20.36 26.89
C GLY A 13 -1.24 -19.66 26.13
N GLU A 14 -1.80 -18.62 26.72
CA GLU A 14 -2.95 -17.88 26.19
C GLU A 14 -2.78 -17.40 24.75
N HIS A 15 -1.55 -17.21 24.30
CA HIS A 15 -1.24 -16.77 22.93
C HIS A 15 -1.29 -17.91 21.89
N PHE A 16 -1.44 -19.16 22.32
CA PHE A 16 -1.43 -20.35 21.46
C PHE A 16 -2.73 -21.17 21.52
N GLU A 17 -3.64 -20.84 22.44
CA GLU A 17 -4.78 -21.71 22.73
C GLU A 17 -5.91 -21.62 21.72
N ASP A 18 -6.09 -20.50 21.01
CA ASP A 18 -7.08 -20.42 19.92
C ASP A 18 -6.71 -19.35 18.87
N LEU A 19 -5.74 -19.66 18.02
CA LEU A 19 -5.33 -18.77 16.93
C LEU A 19 -6.46 -18.49 15.94
N THR A 20 -7.43 -19.38 15.81
CA THR A 20 -8.55 -19.20 14.89
C THR A 20 -9.49 -18.08 15.32
N GLN A 21 -9.62 -17.85 16.62
CA GLN A 21 -10.39 -16.73 17.19
C GLN A 21 -9.49 -15.53 17.48
N SER A 22 -8.32 -15.75 18.08
CA SER A 22 -7.46 -14.65 18.53
C SER A 22 -6.88 -13.84 17.38
N ILE A 23 -6.55 -14.46 16.24
CA ILE A 23 -6.02 -13.73 15.07
C ILE A 23 -7.04 -12.71 14.53
N PRO A 24 -8.28 -13.10 14.17
CA PRO A 24 -9.27 -12.14 13.68
C PRO A 24 -9.54 -11.00 14.66
N GLN A 25 -9.64 -11.31 15.95
CA GLN A 25 -9.94 -10.32 17.00
C GLN A 25 -8.81 -9.29 17.19
N ASN A 26 -7.57 -9.68 16.93
CA ASN A 26 -6.41 -8.84 17.12
C ASN A 26 -5.92 -8.16 15.82
N MET A 27 -6.57 -8.38 14.68
CA MET A 27 -6.23 -7.69 13.44
C MET A 27 -6.34 -6.17 13.61
N ARG A 28 -5.30 -5.47 13.17
CA ARG A 28 -5.27 -3.98 13.16
C ARG A 28 -5.26 -3.42 11.76
N GLN A 29 -4.83 -4.19 10.80
CA GLN A 29 -4.59 -3.72 9.45
C GLN A 29 -5.02 -4.73 8.40
N VAL A 30 -5.58 -4.23 7.32
CA VAL A 30 -5.71 -4.93 6.04
C VAL A 30 -5.01 -4.12 4.96
N VAL A 31 -4.20 -4.78 4.14
CA VAL A 31 -3.56 -4.18 2.97
C VAL A 31 -4.18 -4.79 1.73
N LEU A 32 -4.77 -3.94 0.90
CA LEU A 32 -5.41 -4.33 -0.35
C LEU A 32 -4.44 -4.11 -1.50
N GLU A 33 -4.00 -5.18 -2.13
CA GLU A 33 -3.27 -5.12 -3.37
C GLU A 33 -4.24 -4.96 -4.53
N VAL A 34 -4.59 -3.69 -4.83
CA VAL A 34 -5.70 -3.37 -5.74
C VAL A 34 -5.43 -3.69 -7.20
N THR A 35 -4.15 -3.80 -7.59
CA THR A 35 -3.74 -4.20 -8.95
C THR A 35 -2.30 -4.70 -8.98
N GLU A 36 -2.04 -5.65 -9.88
CA GLU A 36 -0.69 -6.09 -10.20
C GLU A 36 -0.05 -5.23 -11.31
N ASN A 37 -0.82 -4.37 -11.96
CA ASN A 37 -0.33 -3.49 -13.02
C ASN A 37 0.34 -2.25 -12.45
N CYS A 38 1.37 -1.77 -13.14
CA CYS A 38 2.08 -0.53 -12.83
C CYS A 38 2.41 0.22 -14.12
N ASN A 39 2.40 1.53 -14.06
CA ASN A 39 2.81 2.43 -15.15
C ASN A 39 4.32 2.72 -15.17
N LEU A 40 5.07 2.16 -14.22
CA LEU A 40 6.54 2.19 -14.18
C LEU A 40 7.15 0.80 -14.38
N ARG A 41 8.43 0.77 -14.74
CA ARG A 41 9.30 -0.41 -14.82
C ARG A 41 10.59 -0.11 -14.08
N CYS A 42 10.49 -0.04 -12.73
CA CYS A 42 11.65 0.19 -11.88
C CYS A 42 12.55 -1.06 -11.89
N ASP A 43 13.85 -0.88 -12.10
CA ASP A 43 14.78 -2.00 -12.28
C ASP A 43 15.02 -2.86 -11.02
N TYR A 44 14.79 -2.30 -9.84
CA TYR A 44 14.84 -3.03 -8.58
C TYR A 44 13.47 -3.60 -8.12
N CYS A 45 12.41 -3.43 -8.93
CA CYS A 45 11.08 -3.89 -8.55
C CYS A 45 11.04 -5.42 -8.48
N ILE A 46 10.52 -5.96 -7.37
CA ILE A 46 10.40 -7.41 -7.19
C ILE A 46 9.43 -8.08 -8.19
N TYR A 47 8.59 -7.29 -8.87
CA TYR A 47 7.61 -7.77 -9.84
C TYR A 47 8.13 -7.77 -11.28
N GLN A 48 9.41 -7.51 -11.51
CA GLN A 48 9.98 -7.62 -12.84
C GLN A 48 10.56 -9.02 -13.10
N ASN A 49 10.66 -9.39 -14.39
CA ASN A 49 11.09 -10.71 -14.85
C ASN A 49 12.49 -11.15 -14.38
N SER A 50 13.29 -10.25 -13.79
CA SER A 50 14.62 -10.57 -13.24
C SER A 50 14.57 -11.49 -12.02
N PHE A 51 13.43 -11.61 -11.36
CA PHE A 51 13.22 -12.45 -10.18
C PHE A 51 12.30 -13.62 -10.55
N SER A 52 12.84 -14.60 -11.28
CA SER A 52 12.08 -15.80 -11.68
C SER A 52 11.47 -16.52 -10.48
N GLY A 53 10.18 -16.82 -10.55
CA GLY A 53 9.44 -17.49 -9.48
C GLY A 53 8.62 -16.57 -8.57
N PHE A 54 8.72 -15.25 -8.73
CA PHE A 54 7.84 -14.28 -8.12
C PHE A 54 6.77 -13.79 -9.13
N ARG A 55 5.84 -12.99 -8.64
CA ARG A 55 4.78 -12.40 -9.46
C ARG A 55 5.36 -11.35 -10.41
N ASP A 56 5.02 -11.46 -11.69
CA ASP A 56 5.29 -10.44 -12.70
C ASP A 56 4.20 -9.37 -12.75
N PHE A 57 4.48 -8.26 -13.45
CA PHE A 57 3.43 -7.31 -13.81
C PHE A 57 2.35 -7.99 -14.64
N SER A 58 1.12 -7.81 -14.25
CA SER A 58 -0.03 -8.37 -14.97
C SER A 58 -1.20 -7.39 -14.96
N PRO A 59 -2.16 -7.51 -15.91
CA PRO A 59 -3.36 -6.67 -15.92
C PRO A 59 -4.35 -7.04 -14.80
N ARG A 60 -4.07 -8.04 -13.97
CA ARG A 60 -4.96 -8.48 -12.91
C ARG A 60 -5.20 -7.35 -11.91
N SER A 61 -6.42 -7.29 -11.46
CA SER A 61 -6.86 -6.30 -10.48
C SER A 61 -7.83 -6.94 -9.51
N MET A 62 -7.82 -6.45 -8.27
CA MET A 62 -8.77 -6.88 -7.26
C MET A 62 -10.18 -6.49 -7.67
N SER A 63 -11.14 -7.41 -7.51
CA SER A 63 -12.55 -7.09 -7.71
C SER A 63 -13.07 -6.24 -6.55
N GLU A 64 -14.08 -5.43 -6.82
CA GLU A 64 -14.77 -4.66 -5.77
C GLU A 64 -15.31 -5.58 -4.67
N GLU A 65 -15.92 -6.70 -5.06
CA GLU A 65 -16.44 -7.69 -4.13
C GLU A 65 -15.36 -8.22 -3.16
N THR A 66 -14.17 -8.54 -3.68
CA THR A 66 -13.05 -9.02 -2.86
C THR A 66 -12.55 -7.95 -1.89
N ALA A 67 -12.41 -6.70 -2.38
CA ALA A 67 -11.96 -5.58 -1.57
C ALA A 67 -12.94 -5.28 -0.43
N ILE A 68 -14.22 -5.23 -0.74
CA ILE A 68 -15.29 -4.99 0.24
C ILE A 68 -15.35 -6.11 1.27
N LYS A 69 -15.29 -7.39 0.85
CA LYS A 69 -15.24 -8.53 1.78
C LYS A 69 -14.07 -8.45 2.75
N ALA A 70 -12.90 -8.04 2.28
CA ALA A 70 -11.72 -7.92 3.14
C ALA A 70 -11.88 -6.80 4.18
N ILE A 71 -12.42 -5.65 3.79
CA ILE A 71 -12.72 -4.54 4.70
C ILE A 71 -13.80 -4.95 5.70
N ASP A 72 -14.90 -5.55 5.23
CA ASP A 72 -16.00 -6.01 6.07
C ASP A 72 -15.52 -7.04 7.11
N TYR A 73 -14.64 -7.95 6.68
CA TYR A 73 -14.07 -8.96 7.57
C TYR A 73 -13.30 -8.35 8.74
N ILE A 74 -12.40 -7.38 8.50
CA ILE A 74 -11.65 -6.74 9.57
C ILE A 74 -12.55 -5.86 10.46
N LEU A 75 -13.51 -5.14 9.89
CA LEU A 75 -14.44 -4.30 10.65
C LEU A 75 -15.30 -5.11 11.61
N LYS A 76 -15.76 -6.30 11.18
CA LYS A 76 -16.63 -7.19 11.97
C LYS A 76 -15.90 -8.00 13.02
N ASN A 77 -14.70 -8.47 12.72
CA ASN A 77 -14.01 -9.45 13.57
C ASN A 77 -13.00 -8.83 14.53
N SER A 78 -12.40 -7.69 14.17
CA SER A 78 -11.42 -7.05 15.05
C SER A 78 -12.08 -6.38 16.25
N TYR A 79 -11.49 -6.58 17.44
CA TYR A 79 -11.88 -5.91 18.67
C TYR A 79 -11.14 -4.57 18.87
N ARG A 80 -10.32 -4.15 17.91
CA ARG A 80 -9.57 -2.91 17.99
C ARG A 80 -10.47 -1.71 17.68
N ASP A 81 -10.29 -0.63 18.41
CA ASP A 81 -11.01 0.64 18.20
C ASP A 81 -10.49 1.38 16.96
N GLU A 82 -9.25 1.09 16.54
CA GLU A 82 -8.62 1.69 15.38
C GLU A 82 -8.19 0.61 14.37
N ILE A 83 -8.60 0.79 13.12
CA ILE A 83 -8.34 -0.11 11.99
C ILE A 83 -7.61 0.67 10.89
N TYR A 84 -6.59 0.04 10.33
CA TYR A 84 -5.82 0.57 9.21
C TYR A 84 -6.17 -0.15 7.92
N VAL A 85 -6.54 0.60 6.88
CA VAL A 85 -6.78 0.10 5.52
C VAL A 85 -5.71 0.67 4.60
N GLY A 86 -4.80 -0.18 4.15
CA GLY A 86 -3.73 0.17 3.22
C GLY A 86 -4.08 -0.16 1.78
N PHE A 87 -3.72 0.71 0.85
CA PHE A 87 -3.80 0.45 -0.59
C PHE A 87 -2.39 0.32 -1.16
N TYR A 88 -2.17 -0.80 -1.83
CA TYR A 88 -0.87 -1.17 -2.38
C TYR A 88 -1.05 -1.90 -3.73
N GLY A 89 0.07 -2.34 -4.33
CA GLY A 89 0.08 -3.12 -5.56
C GLY A 89 1.20 -2.69 -6.49
N GLY A 90 0.99 -2.80 -7.79
CA GLY A 90 1.87 -2.19 -8.78
C GLY A 90 1.81 -0.66 -8.64
N GLU A 91 0.75 -0.04 -9.18
CA GLU A 91 0.42 1.37 -8.91
C GLU A 91 -1.06 1.50 -8.55
N PRO A 92 -1.37 1.78 -7.28
CA PRO A 92 -2.77 1.83 -6.82
C PRO A 92 -3.63 2.90 -7.50
N LEU A 93 -3.06 4.01 -7.93
CA LEU A 93 -3.80 5.08 -8.62
C LEU A 93 -4.38 4.65 -9.97
N LEU A 94 -3.96 3.53 -10.54
CA LEU A 94 -4.61 2.89 -11.68
C LEU A 94 -6.02 2.38 -11.34
N LYS A 95 -6.31 2.21 -10.04
CA LYS A 95 -7.59 1.72 -9.51
C LYS A 95 -8.23 2.75 -8.56
N PHE A 96 -8.11 4.01 -8.89
CA PHE A 96 -8.63 5.11 -8.08
C PHE A 96 -10.11 4.97 -7.74
N ASP A 97 -10.94 4.54 -8.69
CA ASP A 97 -12.39 4.34 -8.45
C ASP A 97 -12.66 3.20 -7.45
N LEU A 98 -11.89 2.12 -7.50
CA LEU A 98 -11.99 1.06 -6.49
C LEU A 98 -11.60 1.58 -5.10
N ILE A 99 -10.52 2.37 -5.01
CA ILE A 99 -10.10 2.98 -3.75
C ILE A 99 -11.20 3.87 -3.18
N LYS A 100 -11.85 4.71 -4.01
CA LYS A 100 -12.98 5.54 -3.57
C LYS A 100 -14.11 4.71 -2.97
N LYS A 101 -14.48 3.62 -3.63
CA LYS A 101 -15.52 2.71 -3.14
C LYS A 101 -15.14 2.05 -1.81
N CYS A 102 -13.89 1.60 -1.69
CA CYS A 102 -13.37 1.02 -0.44
C CYS A 102 -13.42 2.01 0.72
N VAL A 103 -13.00 3.25 0.48
CA VAL A 103 -13.02 4.32 1.49
C VAL A 103 -14.45 4.63 1.92
N SER A 104 -15.38 4.85 0.96
CA SER A 104 -16.80 5.09 1.27
C SER A 104 -17.39 3.96 2.08
N TYR A 105 -17.20 2.71 1.62
CA TYR A 105 -17.71 1.54 2.33
C TYR A 105 -17.18 1.44 3.76
N ALA A 106 -15.86 1.62 3.94
CA ALA A 106 -15.25 1.53 5.25
C ALA A 106 -15.78 2.60 6.20
N LEU A 107 -15.94 3.84 5.75
CA LEU A 107 -16.47 4.95 6.55
C LEU A 107 -17.95 4.77 6.90
N GLU A 108 -18.75 4.23 6.00
CA GLU A 108 -20.19 3.96 6.22
C GLU A 108 -20.42 2.79 7.19
N ASN A 109 -19.51 1.79 7.20
CA ASN A 109 -19.72 0.54 7.95
C ASN A 109 -18.81 0.39 9.18
N ARG A 110 -18.00 1.40 9.51
CA ARG A 110 -17.04 1.35 10.62
C ARG A 110 -17.67 1.28 12.01
N GLY A 111 -18.94 1.64 12.15
CA GLY A 111 -19.57 1.83 13.46
C GLY A 111 -18.83 2.91 14.28
N GLU A 112 -18.45 2.57 15.51
CA GLU A 112 -17.67 3.46 16.40
C GLU A 112 -16.16 3.40 16.16
N LYS A 113 -15.69 2.50 15.29
CA LYS A 113 -14.25 2.34 15.01
C LYS A 113 -13.68 3.55 14.27
N LYS A 114 -12.47 3.93 14.64
CA LYS A 114 -11.65 4.84 13.85
C LYS A 114 -11.04 4.06 12.69
N VAL A 115 -11.22 4.52 11.46
CA VAL A 115 -10.58 3.93 10.29
C VAL A 115 -9.59 4.92 9.70
N THR A 116 -8.34 4.49 9.61
CA THR A 116 -7.23 5.24 9.03
C THR A 116 -6.83 4.61 7.71
N PHE A 117 -6.58 5.41 6.70
CA PHE A 117 -6.21 4.96 5.37
C PHE A 117 -4.76 5.31 5.04
N SER A 118 -4.13 4.47 4.23
CA SER A 118 -2.80 4.75 3.68
C SER A 118 -2.67 4.23 2.25
N MET A 119 -1.84 4.89 1.46
CA MET A 119 -1.50 4.44 0.12
C MET A 119 -0.05 4.76 -0.19
N THR A 120 0.65 3.77 -0.79
CA THR A 120 1.97 4.00 -1.39
C THR A 120 1.79 4.15 -2.90
N THR A 121 2.35 5.21 -3.47
CA THR A 121 2.23 5.52 -4.90
C THR A 121 3.54 6.03 -5.49
N ASN A 122 3.77 5.79 -6.78
CA ASN A 122 4.84 6.42 -7.51
C ASN A 122 4.55 7.90 -7.87
N GLY A 123 3.34 8.38 -7.64
CA GLY A 123 2.93 9.77 -7.80
C GLY A 123 2.63 10.22 -9.22
N VAL A 124 3.01 9.46 -10.25
CA VAL A 124 2.86 9.86 -11.67
C VAL A 124 1.42 10.18 -12.05
N LEU A 125 0.47 9.46 -11.46
CA LEU A 125 -0.96 9.62 -11.74
C LEU A 125 -1.70 10.50 -10.71
N MET A 126 -0.98 11.17 -9.80
CA MET A 126 -1.57 12.02 -8.77
C MET A 126 -1.91 13.40 -9.34
N THR A 127 -3.09 13.53 -9.93
CA THR A 127 -3.65 14.80 -10.41
C THR A 127 -4.09 15.70 -9.23
N GLU A 128 -4.37 16.98 -9.49
CA GLU A 128 -4.92 17.87 -8.47
C GLU A 128 -6.25 17.34 -7.92
N GLU A 129 -7.16 16.89 -8.77
CA GLU A 129 -8.45 16.27 -8.38
C GLU A 129 -8.27 15.08 -7.43
N LYS A 130 -7.37 14.16 -7.76
CA LYS A 130 -7.09 13.00 -6.90
C LYS A 130 -6.48 13.41 -5.56
N ALA A 131 -5.56 14.37 -5.58
CA ALA A 131 -4.95 14.90 -4.38
C ALA A 131 -5.98 15.56 -3.46
N GLU A 132 -6.90 16.36 -4.01
CA GLU A 132 -8.02 16.98 -3.30
C GLU A 132 -8.96 15.93 -2.70
N TYR A 133 -9.27 14.88 -3.45
CA TYR A 133 -10.06 13.76 -2.92
C TYR A 133 -9.41 13.14 -1.69
N PHE A 134 -8.13 12.73 -1.75
CA PHE A 134 -7.44 12.15 -0.61
C PHE A 134 -7.31 13.13 0.55
N ALA A 135 -7.07 14.40 0.25
CA ALA A 135 -7.04 15.46 1.24
C ALA A 135 -8.39 15.71 1.90
N SER A 136 -9.52 15.40 1.26
CA SER A 136 -10.86 15.52 1.87
C SER A 136 -11.13 14.49 2.97
N ILE A 137 -10.34 13.40 3.00
CA ILE A 137 -10.48 12.32 3.98
C ILE A 137 -9.54 12.62 5.17
N PRO A 138 -10.06 12.84 6.39
CA PRO A 138 -9.25 13.31 7.53
C PRO A 138 -8.06 12.41 7.87
N GLU A 139 -8.25 11.10 7.79
CA GLU A 139 -7.27 10.08 8.21
C GLU A 139 -6.68 9.33 7.02
N PHE A 140 -6.38 10.02 5.90
CA PHE A 140 -5.72 9.41 4.75
C PHE A 140 -4.27 9.89 4.64
N SER A 141 -3.31 8.97 4.74
CA SER A 141 -1.88 9.24 4.56
C SER A 141 -1.37 8.76 3.21
N LEU A 142 -0.44 9.51 2.64
CA LEU A 142 0.20 9.20 1.36
C LEU A 142 1.69 8.98 1.54
N MET A 143 2.22 7.92 0.93
CA MET A 143 3.65 7.67 0.82
C MET A 143 4.05 7.70 -0.65
N PHE A 144 4.92 8.64 -1.00
CA PHE A 144 5.43 8.78 -2.37
C PHE A 144 6.77 8.06 -2.51
N SER A 145 6.91 7.28 -3.57
CA SER A 145 8.16 6.61 -3.89
C SER A 145 9.01 7.52 -4.80
N ILE A 146 9.98 8.22 -4.21
CA ILE A 146 10.89 9.15 -4.92
C ILE A 146 12.33 8.88 -4.46
N ASP A 147 13.23 8.58 -5.39
CA ASP A 147 14.60 8.17 -5.11
C ASP A 147 15.58 9.33 -5.34
N GLY A 148 15.66 10.25 -4.37
CA GLY A 148 16.62 11.35 -4.39
C GLY A 148 16.36 12.42 -5.48
N ASP A 149 17.41 12.80 -6.19
CA ASP A 149 17.36 13.78 -7.26
C ASP A 149 16.87 13.18 -8.60
N GLU A 150 16.70 14.03 -9.60
CA GLU A 150 16.20 13.64 -10.92
C GLU A 150 17.06 12.54 -11.56
N LYS A 151 18.39 12.68 -11.49
CA LYS A 151 19.30 11.73 -12.11
C LYS A 151 19.15 10.35 -11.48
N THR A 152 19.26 10.27 -10.17
CA THR A 152 19.14 9.03 -9.39
C THR A 152 17.77 8.38 -9.57
N HIS A 153 16.70 9.17 -9.48
CA HIS A 153 15.35 8.67 -9.68
C HIS A 153 15.16 8.10 -11.09
N ASN A 154 15.55 8.85 -12.13
CA ASN A 154 15.35 8.46 -13.53
C ASN A 154 16.28 7.31 -13.97
N GLU A 155 17.36 7.05 -13.26
CA GLU A 155 18.21 5.88 -13.50
C GLU A 155 17.44 4.58 -13.26
N HIS A 156 16.65 4.54 -12.18
CA HIS A 156 15.97 3.33 -11.70
C HIS A 156 14.45 3.31 -11.96
N ARG A 157 13.78 4.44 -11.89
CA ARG A 157 12.30 4.54 -11.97
C ARG A 157 11.85 5.08 -13.31
N LYS A 158 11.71 4.19 -14.28
CA LYS A 158 11.35 4.53 -15.66
C LYS A 158 9.89 4.23 -15.94
N LEU A 159 9.30 5.07 -16.78
CA LEU A 159 8.03 4.77 -17.43
C LEU A 159 8.17 3.52 -18.32
N GLU A 160 7.05 2.91 -18.67
CA GLU A 160 7.03 1.74 -19.55
C GLU A 160 7.72 1.95 -20.91
N ASN A 161 7.75 3.21 -21.39
CA ASN A 161 8.44 3.60 -22.63
C ASN A 161 9.94 3.93 -22.43
N GLY A 162 10.50 3.66 -21.25
CA GLY A 162 11.91 3.87 -20.92
C GLY A 162 12.28 5.30 -20.50
N ARG A 163 11.36 6.27 -20.57
CA ARG A 163 11.62 7.65 -20.11
C ARG A 163 11.64 7.73 -18.59
N GLY A 164 12.40 8.68 -18.04
CA GLY A 164 12.39 8.98 -16.62
C GLY A 164 11.01 9.44 -16.13
N SER A 165 10.72 9.21 -14.87
CA SER A 165 9.42 9.53 -14.24
C SER A 165 9.49 10.66 -13.20
N PHE A 166 10.69 11.20 -12.90
CA PHE A 166 10.92 12.15 -11.81
C PHE A 166 9.99 13.37 -11.86
N GLU A 167 9.95 14.07 -12.99
CA GLU A 167 9.13 15.30 -13.13
C GLU A 167 7.64 15.02 -12.86
N LEU A 168 7.12 13.89 -13.38
CA LEU A 168 5.72 13.50 -13.17
C LEU A 168 5.46 13.12 -11.72
N SER A 169 6.36 12.35 -11.11
CA SER A 169 6.27 11.96 -9.70
C SER A 169 6.35 13.18 -8.78
N LEU A 170 7.28 14.11 -9.06
CA LEU A 170 7.44 15.35 -8.31
C LEU A 170 6.19 16.24 -8.46
N LYS A 171 5.64 16.35 -9.66
CA LYS A 171 4.38 17.09 -9.89
C LYS A 171 3.25 16.53 -9.06
N GLY A 172 3.09 15.19 -9.04
CA GLY A 172 2.08 14.53 -8.22
C GLY A 172 2.29 14.75 -6.72
N PHE A 173 3.53 14.71 -6.25
CA PHE A 173 3.88 15.03 -4.87
C PHE A 173 3.54 16.48 -4.51
N GLN A 174 3.85 17.44 -5.39
CA GLN A 174 3.49 18.85 -5.20
C GLN A 174 1.98 19.07 -5.16
N ASN A 175 1.21 18.39 -6.02
CA ASN A 175 -0.25 18.42 -5.99
C ASN A 175 -0.78 17.94 -4.62
N ALA A 176 -0.23 16.86 -4.09
CA ALA A 176 -0.62 16.36 -2.77
C ALA A 176 -0.25 17.35 -1.65
N LEU A 177 0.97 17.90 -1.66
CA LEU A 177 1.37 18.91 -0.66
C LEU A 177 0.46 20.12 -0.66
N LYS A 178 0.07 20.62 -1.85
CA LYS A 178 -0.87 21.73 -2.02
C LYS A 178 -2.24 21.40 -1.44
N ALA A 179 -2.79 20.23 -1.79
CA ALA A 179 -4.12 19.83 -1.35
C ALA A 179 -4.20 19.56 0.18
N TYR A 180 -3.16 18.97 0.76
CA TYR A 180 -3.12 18.67 2.18
C TYR A 180 -2.86 19.91 3.07
N GLY A 181 -2.21 20.96 2.56
CA GLY A 181 -1.97 22.19 3.30
C GLY A 181 -1.29 21.94 4.65
N ASP A 182 -1.93 22.33 5.75
CA ASP A 182 -1.39 22.18 7.10
C ASP A 182 -1.30 20.70 7.56
N ARG A 183 -2.02 19.80 6.88
CA ARG A 183 -1.94 18.36 7.14
C ARG A 183 -0.84 17.64 6.35
N ARG A 184 0.10 18.36 5.74
CA ARG A 184 1.22 17.78 4.99
C ARG A 184 2.06 16.77 5.76
N LYS A 185 1.99 16.75 7.10
CA LYS A 185 2.59 15.70 7.94
C LYS A 185 2.05 14.28 7.67
N MET A 186 0.91 14.16 6.98
CA MET A 186 0.34 12.89 6.52
C MET A 186 0.91 12.44 5.18
N ILE A 187 1.85 13.19 4.61
CA ILE A 187 2.56 12.85 3.39
C ILE A 187 4.00 12.50 3.75
N SER A 188 4.46 11.37 3.25
CA SER A 188 5.84 10.89 3.43
C SER A 188 6.46 10.50 2.10
N VAL A 189 7.78 10.38 2.09
CA VAL A 189 8.56 9.89 0.95
C VAL A 189 9.27 8.61 1.37
N SER A 190 9.23 7.61 0.51
CA SER A 190 10.03 6.39 0.60
C SER A 190 11.06 6.39 -0.51
N THR A 191 12.32 6.16 -0.16
CA THR A 191 13.46 6.17 -1.08
C THR A 191 14.15 4.82 -1.03
N VAL A 192 14.43 4.24 -2.20
CA VAL A 192 15.32 3.08 -2.32
C VAL A 192 16.73 3.59 -2.55
N VAL A 193 17.66 3.12 -1.72
CA VAL A 193 19.10 3.43 -1.85
C VAL A 193 19.77 2.21 -2.49
N SER A 194 20.25 2.37 -3.72
CA SER A 194 20.91 1.31 -4.51
C SER A 194 22.41 1.57 -4.62
N PRO A 195 23.25 0.53 -4.62
CA PRO A 195 24.67 0.67 -4.95
C PRO A 195 24.87 1.06 -6.44
N PRO A 196 26.01 1.75 -6.79
CA PRO A 196 26.98 2.28 -5.85
C PRO A 196 26.46 3.50 -5.11
N TYR A 197 26.65 3.53 -3.80
CA TYR A 197 26.34 4.70 -2.97
C TYR A 197 27.36 5.79 -3.29
N THR A 198 26.96 6.82 -4.00
CA THR A 198 27.82 7.98 -4.32
C THR A 198 27.24 9.24 -3.72
#